data_2a5cd373880a6cafd1922a8af2f1cbf3
#
_entry.id   2a5cd373880a6cafd1922a8af2f1cbf3
#
_cell.length_a   1.000
_cell.length_b   1.000
_cell.length_c   1.000
_cell.angle_alpha   90.00
_cell.angle_beta   90.00
_cell.angle_gamma   90.00
#
_symmetry.space_group_name_H-M   'P 1'
#
loop_
_entity.id
_entity.type
_entity.pdbx_description
1 polymer ?
#
loop_
_entity_poly.entity_id
_entity_poly.type
_entity_poly.pdbx_seq_one_letter_code
_entity_poly.pdbx_strand_id
1 'polypeptide(L)'
;MARSDLIINLVKASVRGDVADARIVAEAIAADERSKKHSGVADRISRVLDMPQSPQRNGQAHSASIRVRDGSGGIQRSEPRRSLSSLYLDESTHKACVELVEEQRRADVLRAYGLEPRHRLLLAGPPGNGKTSLAEAIDCELSLPLFTVRYDAVVTSYLGETAQRLRRLFDFVRTEPCVLFFDEFDAIGKERGDIHETGEIKRVITTLLLQIDDLPPYCVLVGATNHPELLDRATWRRFEIRLNLGAPSSKQMIKYFHDQLETLEGQPGYTAKRLFESVDPVSFSEAESFFLDVRRRIALSQGARELRSILDDRVKAFRSHSKSRVQGGLEGGKTDPSVS
;
A
#
# COMPACT_ATOMS: atom_id res chain seq x y z
N MET A 1 11.72 37.37 0.36
CA MET A 1 11.89 36.13 1.14
C MET A 1 11.35 36.41 2.54
N ALA A 2 10.57 35.48 3.07
CA ALA A 2 10.08 35.53 4.45
C ALA A 2 11.26 35.67 5.42
N ARG A 3 11.06 36.36 6.55
CA ARG A 3 12.10 36.47 7.57
C ARG A 3 12.50 35.10 8.08
N SER A 4 13.79 34.87 8.26
CA SER A 4 14.32 33.58 8.70
C SER A 4 13.77 33.10 10.06
N ASP A 5 13.41 34.08 10.93
CA ASP A 5 12.77 33.82 12.23
C ASP A 5 11.35 33.24 12.10
N LEU A 6 10.56 33.68 11.12
CA LEU A 6 9.22 33.12 10.86
C LEU A 6 9.31 31.70 10.32
N ILE A 7 10.27 31.43 9.45
CA ILE A 7 10.49 30.06 8.94
C ILE A 7 10.93 29.12 10.07
N ILE A 8 11.85 29.56 10.92
CA ILE A 8 12.31 28.78 12.08
C ILE A 8 11.16 28.50 13.04
N ASN A 9 10.29 29.50 13.30
CA ASN A 9 9.13 29.32 14.17
C ASN A 9 8.09 28.37 13.56
N LEU A 10 7.87 28.42 12.24
CA LEU A 10 7.01 27.46 11.55
C LEU A 10 7.52 26.03 11.71
N VAL A 11 8.83 25.83 11.52
CA VAL A 11 9.46 24.51 11.70
C VAL A 11 9.34 24.03 13.15
N LYS A 12 9.57 24.93 14.15
CA LYS A 12 9.41 24.58 15.57
C LYS A 12 7.98 24.18 15.93
N ALA A 13 6.98 24.92 15.45
CA ALA A 13 5.57 24.60 15.67
C ALA A 13 5.19 23.27 15.02
N SER A 14 5.65 23.02 13.78
CA SER A 14 5.42 21.76 13.06
C SER A 14 6.04 20.54 13.78
N VAL A 15 7.28 20.65 14.26
CA VAL A 15 7.97 19.59 15.01
C VAL A 15 7.28 19.28 16.34
N ARG A 16 6.67 20.28 16.98
CA ARG A 16 5.89 20.10 18.23
C ARG A 16 4.47 19.56 17.98
N GLY A 17 4.04 19.49 16.73
CA GLY A 17 2.69 19.08 16.38
C GLY A 17 1.63 20.13 16.73
N ASP A 18 2.04 21.38 16.99
CA ASP A 18 1.13 22.47 17.34
C ASP A 18 0.58 23.12 16.07
N VAL A 19 -0.57 22.60 15.63
CA VAL A 19 -1.25 23.05 14.40
C VAL A 19 -1.75 24.50 14.53
N ALA A 20 -2.12 24.95 15.73
CA ALA A 20 -2.62 26.31 15.94
C ALA A 20 -1.48 27.33 15.79
N ASP A 21 -0.35 27.09 16.44
CA ASP A 21 0.83 27.94 16.32
C ASP A 21 1.41 27.92 14.89
N ALA A 22 1.45 26.76 14.25
CA ALA A 22 1.91 26.64 12.86
C ALA A 22 1.03 27.48 11.91
N ARG A 23 -0.29 27.51 12.12
CA ARG A 23 -1.23 28.31 11.34
C ARG A 23 -0.98 29.81 11.51
N ILE A 24 -0.84 30.27 12.76
CA ILE A 24 -0.56 31.69 13.07
C ILE A 24 0.73 32.14 12.39
N VAL A 25 1.78 31.35 12.46
CA VAL A 25 3.06 31.66 11.82
C VAL A 25 2.96 31.65 10.30
N ALA A 26 2.21 30.74 9.70
CA ALA A 26 1.99 30.69 8.26
C ALA A 26 1.17 31.92 7.77
N GLU A 27 0.17 32.37 8.52
CA GLU A 27 -0.57 33.61 8.25
C GLU A 27 0.35 34.83 8.31
N ALA A 28 1.26 34.89 9.30
CA ALA A 28 2.26 35.96 9.40
C ALA A 28 3.24 35.98 8.20
N ILE A 29 3.65 34.81 7.71
CA ILE A 29 4.47 34.68 6.50
C ILE A 29 3.70 35.20 5.26
N ALA A 30 2.43 34.84 5.11
CA ALA A 30 1.60 35.31 4.00
C ALA A 30 1.43 36.85 4.03
N ALA A 31 1.27 37.42 5.21
CA ALA A 31 1.18 38.87 5.38
C ALA A 31 2.51 39.56 5.03
N ASP A 32 3.65 39.03 5.47
CA ASP A 32 4.98 39.57 5.14
C ASP A 32 5.28 39.49 3.63
N GLU A 33 4.91 38.39 2.96
CA GLU A 33 5.06 38.28 1.49
C GLU A 33 4.12 39.21 0.72
N ARG A 34 2.90 39.48 1.22
CA ARG A 34 2.01 40.53 0.64
C ARG A 34 2.62 41.92 0.76
N SER A 35 3.23 42.24 1.90
CA SER A 35 3.89 43.56 2.11
C SER A 35 5.07 43.78 1.16
N LYS A 36 5.72 42.68 0.73
CA LYS A 36 6.83 42.68 -0.25
C LYS A 36 6.37 42.60 -1.70
N LYS A 37 5.07 42.70 -1.96
CA LYS A 37 4.46 42.59 -3.30
C LYS A 37 4.61 41.23 -3.97
N HIS A 38 4.88 40.17 -3.20
CA HIS A 38 4.92 38.79 -3.67
C HIS A 38 3.53 38.12 -3.55
N SER A 39 2.53 38.72 -4.21
CA SER A 39 1.12 38.28 -4.09
C SER A 39 0.92 36.77 -4.44
N GLY A 40 1.64 36.29 -5.45
CA GLY A 40 1.52 34.87 -5.86
C GLY A 40 1.93 33.86 -4.78
N VAL A 41 2.94 34.15 -3.95
CA VAL A 41 3.35 33.33 -2.83
C VAL A 41 2.35 33.42 -1.68
N ALA A 42 1.95 34.63 -1.36
CA ALA A 42 0.97 34.91 -0.31
C ALA A 42 -0.38 34.19 -0.58
N ASP A 43 -0.87 34.25 -1.82
CA ASP A 43 -2.13 33.59 -2.23
C ASP A 43 -2.04 32.06 -2.21
N ARG A 44 -0.85 31.51 -2.47
CA ARG A 44 -0.63 30.06 -2.34
C ARG A 44 -0.67 29.62 -0.88
N ILE A 45 -0.04 30.37 0.02
CA ILE A 45 -0.08 30.09 1.47
C ILE A 45 -1.52 30.20 1.99
N SER A 46 -2.24 31.27 1.63
CA SER A 46 -3.64 31.47 2.05
C SER A 46 -4.55 30.33 1.58
N ARG A 47 -4.41 29.85 0.34
CA ARG A 47 -5.19 28.72 -0.16
C ARG A 47 -4.95 27.43 0.64
N VAL A 48 -3.74 27.20 1.11
CA VAL A 48 -3.43 26.04 1.98
C VAL A 48 -4.08 26.20 3.35
N LEU A 49 -4.08 27.42 3.89
CA LEU A 49 -4.69 27.74 5.19
C LEU A 49 -6.23 27.70 5.16
N ASP A 50 -6.84 28.00 4.03
CA ASP A 50 -8.30 27.98 3.82
C ASP A 50 -8.86 26.58 3.52
N MET A 51 -8.02 25.57 3.40
CA MET A 51 -8.47 24.17 3.29
C MET A 51 -9.21 23.78 4.57
N PRO A 52 -10.45 23.24 4.48
CA PRO A 52 -11.23 22.87 5.64
C PRO A 52 -10.49 21.81 6.45
N GLN A 53 -10.18 22.13 7.70
CA GLN A 53 -9.60 21.16 8.64
C GLN A 53 -10.65 20.10 8.93
N SER A 54 -10.34 18.86 8.63
CA SER A 54 -11.12 17.71 9.09
C SER A 54 -11.07 17.66 10.63
N PRO A 55 -12.21 17.55 11.33
CA PRO A 55 -12.21 17.53 12.78
C PRO A 55 -11.39 16.33 13.28
N GLN A 56 -10.46 16.58 14.19
CA GLN A 56 -9.73 15.54 14.94
C GLN A 56 -10.76 14.63 15.64
N ARG A 57 -10.99 13.45 15.08
CA ARG A 57 -11.66 12.36 15.77
C ARG A 57 -10.60 11.46 16.40
N ASN A 58 -10.57 11.49 17.72
CA ASN A 58 -9.89 10.49 18.53
C ASN A 58 -10.29 9.07 18.11
N GLY A 59 -9.28 8.26 17.81
CA GLY A 59 -9.26 6.82 17.88
C GLY A 59 -10.38 6.08 17.18
N GLN A 60 -10.25 5.85 15.89
CA GLN A 60 -10.56 4.58 15.22
C GLN A 60 -10.15 4.71 13.75
N ALA A 61 -9.16 3.89 13.34
CA ALA A 61 -8.65 3.85 11.98
C ALA A 61 -9.69 3.21 11.05
N HIS A 62 -10.54 4.05 10.46
CA HIS A 62 -11.29 3.68 9.26
C HIS A 62 -10.61 4.42 8.10
N SER A 63 -10.22 3.67 7.08
CA SER A 63 -9.62 4.17 5.85
C SER A 63 -10.49 5.27 5.23
N ALA A 64 -10.12 6.53 5.47
CA ALA A 64 -10.69 7.66 4.76
C ALA A 64 -10.03 7.72 3.39
N SER A 65 -10.57 6.95 2.45
CA SER A 65 -10.24 7.10 1.03
C SER A 65 -10.80 8.45 0.56
N ILE A 66 -9.92 9.40 0.30
CA ILE A 66 -10.28 10.62 -0.41
C ILE A 66 -10.51 10.20 -1.86
N ARG A 67 -11.76 10.05 -2.26
CA ARG A 67 -12.12 9.90 -3.68
C ARG A 67 -11.77 11.21 -4.36
N VAL A 68 -10.78 11.20 -5.23
CA VAL A 68 -10.50 12.32 -6.13
C VAL A 68 -11.75 12.52 -6.98
N ARG A 69 -12.45 13.65 -6.80
CA ARG A 69 -13.75 13.95 -7.43
C ARG A 69 -13.66 14.44 -8.87
N ASP A 70 -12.50 14.32 -9.52
CA ASP A 70 -12.32 14.72 -10.90
C ASP A 70 -12.20 13.48 -11.80
N GLY A 71 -13.31 13.11 -12.45
CA GLY A 71 -13.36 12.37 -13.74
C GLY A 71 -12.60 11.05 -13.94
N SER A 72 -11.67 10.71 -13.07
CA SER A 72 -10.83 9.50 -13.09
C SER A 72 -11.43 8.41 -12.18
N GLY A 73 -12.63 7.94 -12.53
CA GLY A 73 -13.27 6.87 -11.76
C GLY A 73 -12.40 5.63 -11.66
N GLY A 74 -11.72 5.44 -10.53
CA GLY A 74 -10.90 4.25 -10.29
C GLY A 74 -9.61 4.50 -9.53
N ILE A 75 -9.23 5.74 -9.23
CA ILE A 75 -8.04 6.07 -8.44
C ILE A 75 -8.44 6.39 -7.00
N GLN A 76 -7.77 5.74 -6.05
CA GLN A 76 -7.89 6.05 -4.64
C GLN A 76 -6.55 6.59 -4.15
N ARG A 77 -6.53 7.81 -3.62
CA ARG A 77 -5.36 8.36 -2.93
C ARG A 77 -5.34 7.82 -1.51
N SER A 78 -4.22 7.24 -1.10
CA SER A 78 -3.97 6.77 0.26
C SER A 78 -2.92 7.66 0.93
N GLU A 79 -3.04 7.84 2.25
CA GLU A 79 -1.97 8.46 3.05
C GLU A 79 -1.01 7.37 3.52
N PRO A 80 0.32 7.63 3.50
CA PRO A 80 1.32 6.65 3.92
C PRO A 80 1.14 6.33 5.40
N ARG A 81 1.11 5.03 5.74
CA ARG A 81 0.87 4.57 7.11
C ARG A 81 1.97 3.67 7.66
N ARG A 82 2.80 3.10 6.79
CA ARG A 82 3.80 2.10 7.15
C ARG A 82 5.16 2.50 6.61
N SER A 83 6.20 2.41 7.44
CA SER A 83 7.58 2.54 6.99
C SER A 83 8.15 1.18 6.58
N LEU A 84 9.19 1.18 5.75
CA LEU A 84 9.87 -0.04 5.33
C LEU A 84 10.43 -0.84 6.53
N SER A 85 10.87 -0.15 7.58
CA SER A 85 11.36 -0.75 8.82
C SER A 85 10.29 -1.48 9.64
N SER A 86 9.02 -1.19 9.42
CA SER A 86 7.89 -1.85 10.10
C SER A 86 7.48 -3.18 9.44
N LEU A 87 8.06 -3.52 8.28
CA LEU A 87 7.73 -4.72 7.53
C LEU A 87 8.72 -5.86 7.81
N TYR A 88 8.20 -7.09 7.78
CA TYR A 88 8.98 -8.31 8.01
C TYR A 88 9.44 -8.92 6.68
N LEU A 89 10.31 -8.21 5.98
CA LEU A 89 10.83 -8.61 4.68
C LEU A 89 12.07 -9.52 4.84
N ASP A 90 12.34 -10.32 3.82
CA ASP A 90 13.64 -10.93 3.69
C ASP A 90 14.71 -9.90 3.31
N GLU A 91 15.98 -10.23 3.55
CA GLU A 91 17.10 -9.29 3.37
C GLU A 91 17.23 -8.82 1.91
N SER A 92 16.98 -9.70 0.95
CA SER A 92 17.10 -9.39 -0.48
C SER A 92 16.00 -8.43 -0.93
N THR A 93 14.76 -8.67 -0.50
CA THR A 93 13.61 -7.79 -0.77
C THR A 93 13.80 -6.42 -0.12
N HIS A 94 14.21 -6.40 1.16
CA HIS A 94 14.49 -5.15 1.87
C HIS A 94 15.58 -4.34 1.15
N LYS A 95 16.70 -4.97 0.80
CA LYS A 95 17.81 -4.32 0.09
C LYS A 95 17.35 -3.73 -1.26
N ALA A 96 16.62 -4.49 -2.06
CA ALA A 96 16.11 -4.00 -3.35
C ALA A 96 15.18 -2.78 -3.20
N CYS A 97 14.35 -2.73 -2.15
CA CYS A 97 13.51 -1.57 -1.86
C CYS A 97 14.34 -0.36 -1.41
N VAL A 98 15.37 -0.56 -0.57
CA VAL A 98 16.28 0.52 -0.16
C VAL A 98 17.03 1.08 -1.36
N GLU A 99 17.54 0.23 -2.25
CA GLU A 99 18.19 0.66 -3.49
C GLU A 99 17.25 1.47 -4.39
N LEU A 100 16.00 1.01 -4.59
CA LEU A 100 14.99 1.77 -5.34
C LEU A 100 14.78 3.16 -4.74
N VAL A 101 14.59 3.24 -3.43
CA VAL A 101 14.39 4.52 -2.72
C VAL A 101 15.61 5.44 -2.85
N GLU A 102 16.82 4.88 -2.75
CA GLU A 102 18.07 5.64 -2.94
C GLU A 102 18.17 6.18 -4.37
N GLU A 103 17.91 5.35 -5.39
CA GLU A 103 17.94 5.78 -6.80
C GLU A 103 16.96 6.90 -7.07
N GLN A 104 15.74 6.82 -6.55
CA GLN A 104 14.73 7.86 -6.71
C GLN A 104 15.12 9.18 -6.01
N ARG A 105 15.69 9.09 -4.79
CA ARG A 105 16.17 10.27 -4.04
C ARG A 105 17.39 10.92 -4.68
N ARG A 106 18.21 10.17 -5.39
CA ARG A 106 19.46 10.60 -6.03
C ARG A 106 19.41 10.53 -7.55
N ALA A 107 18.22 10.75 -8.11
CA ALA A 107 17.98 10.70 -9.55
C ALA A 107 18.86 11.69 -10.33
N ASP A 108 19.17 12.83 -9.76
CA ASP A 108 20.09 13.83 -10.32
C ASP A 108 21.51 13.28 -10.51
N VAL A 109 22.01 12.52 -9.54
CA VAL A 109 23.32 11.86 -9.63
C VAL A 109 23.31 10.83 -10.77
N LEU A 110 22.30 9.98 -10.83
CA LEU A 110 22.19 8.96 -11.89
C LEU A 110 22.17 9.61 -13.28
N ARG A 111 21.40 10.68 -13.45
CA ARG A 111 21.33 11.42 -14.72
C ARG A 111 22.65 12.06 -15.12
N ALA A 112 23.47 12.49 -14.17
CA ALA A 112 24.81 12.99 -14.46
C ALA A 112 25.73 11.91 -15.08
N TYR A 113 25.41 10.63 -14.83
CA TYR A 113 26.10 9.48 -15.45
C TYR A 113 25.34 8.89 -16.66
N GLY A 114 24.28 9.58 -17.14
CA GLY A 114 23.48 9.12 -18.28
C GLY A 114 22.53 7.95 -17.94
N LEU A 115 22.20 7.77 -16.66
CA LEU A 115 21.31 6.72 -16.16
C LEU A 115 20.01 7.33 -15.64
N GLU A 116 18.90 6.58 -15.79
CA GLU A 116 17.64 6.94 -15.13
C GLU A 116 17.39 6.02 -13.92
N PRO A 117 16.74 6.53 -12.85
CA PRO A 117 16.39 5.70 -11.71
C PRO A 117 15.36 4.65 -12.11
N ARG A 118 15.51 3.44 -11.57
CA ARG A 118 14.48 2.39 -11.72
C ARG A 118 13.18 2.85 -11.08
N HIS A 119 12.06 2.58 -11.73
CA HIS A 119 10.76 3.08 -11.31
C HIS A 119 9.60 2.10 -11.55
N ARG A 120 9.89 0.89 -12.05
CA ARG A 120 8.86 -0.13 -12.33
C ARG A 120 9.14 -1.40 -11.55
N LEU A 121 8.30 -1.65 -10.54
CA LEU A 121 8.41 -2.75 -9.59
C LEU A 121 7.22 -3.70 -9.72
N LEU A 122 7.48 -5.01 -9.79
CA LEU A 122 6.45 -6.06 -9.73
C LEU A 122 6.59 -6.87 -8.44
N LEU A 123 5.50 -6.94 -7.68
CA LEU A 123 5.37 -7.74 -6.47
C LEU A 123 4.56 -9.00 -6.80
N ALA A 124 5.18 -10.16 -6.74
CA ALA A 124 4.53 -11.44 -6.96
C ALA A 124 4.45 -12.23 -5.64
N GLY A 125 3.46 -13.10 -5.51
CA GLY A 125 3.36 -14.02 -4.38
C GLY A 125 1.93 -14.20 -3.87
N PRO A 126 1.70 -15.18 -2.97
CA PRO A 126 0.37 -15.51 -2.48
C PRO A 126 -0.28 -14.34 -1.72
N PRO A 127 -1.61 -14.32 -1.62
CA PRO A 127 -2.34 -13.27 -0.91
C PRO A 127 -1.98 -13.24 0.59
N GLY A 128 -2.10 -12.04 1.20
CA GLY A 128 -1.88 -11.88 2.64
C GLY A 128 -0.42 -11.75 3.09
N ASN A 129 0.55 -11.65 2.17
CA ASN A 129 1.98 -11.54 2.47
C ASN A 129 2.55 -10.13 2.26
N GLY A 130 1.71 -9.09 2.33
CA GLY A 130 2.17 -7.72 2.49
C GLY A 130 2.50 -6.97 1.20
N LYS A 131 2.03 -7.40 0.01
CA LYS A 131 2.26 -6.67 -1.26
C LYS A 131 1.77 -5.21 -1.18
N THR A 132 0.53 -5.01 -0.75
CA THR A 132 -0.05 -3.67 -0.56
C THR A 132 0.70 -2.88 0.50
N SER A 133 1.07 -3.54 1.62
CA SER A 133 1.85 -2.89 2.69
C SER A 133 3.24 -2.46 2.23
N LEU A 134 3.85 -3.20 1.30
CA LEU A 134 5.14 -2.83 0.73
C LEU A 134 5.02 -1.63 -0.22
N ALA A 135 3.94 -1.55 -1.01
CA ALA A 135 3.66 -0.37 -1.83
C ALA A 135 3.45 0.89 -0.96
N GLU A 136 2.70 0.77 0.15
CA GLU A 136 2.53 1.85 1.15
C GLU A 136 3.87 2.25 1.81
N ALA A 137 4.77 1.28 2.05
CA ALA A 137 6.07 1.57 2.64
C ALA A 137 7.00 2.32 1.67
N ILE A 138 6.99 1.96 0.39
CA ILE A 138 7.75 2.67 -0.66
C ILE A 138 7.26 4.12 -0.79
N ASP A 139 5.95 4.34 -0.80
CA ASP A 139 5.33 5.67 -0.77
C ASP A 139 5.80 6.49 0.44
N CYS A 140 5.74 5.91 1.63
CA CYS A 140 6.20 6.53 2.87
C CYS A 140 7.68 6.95 2.78
N GLU A 141 8.55 6.04 2.32
CA GLU A 141 9.98 6.33 2.20
C GLU A 141 10.28 7.40 1.15
N LEU A 142 9.55 7.45 0.06
CA LEU A 142 9.71 8.46 -0.99
C LEU A 142 9.03 9.77 -0.64
N SER A 143 8.11 9.80 0.34
CA SER A 143 7.26 10.94 0.68
C SER A 143 6.45 11.44 -0.53
N LEU A 144 5.98 10.51 -1.36
CA LEU A 144 5.17 10.76 -2.54
C LEU A 144 3.70 10.36 -2.27
N PRO A 145 2.71 10.89 -2.99
CA PRO A 145 1.33 10.40 -2.89
C PRO A 145 1.18 9.00 -3.50
N LEU A 146 0.48 8.09 -2.79
CA LEU A 146 0.12 6.77 -3.30
C LEU A 146 -1.23 6.83 -4.01
N PHE A 147 -1.24 6.47 -5.27
CA PHE A 147 -2.45 6.28 -6.07
C PHE A 147 -2.69 4.79 -6.31
N THR A 148 -3.71 4.25 -5.66
CA THR A 148 -4.11 2.85 -5.85
C THR A 148 -5.14 2.74 -6.95
N VAL A 149 -4.86 1.89 -7.92
CA VAL A 149 -5.74 1.54 -9.04
C VAL A 149 -6.28 0.14 -8.80
N ARG A 150 -7.58 0.02 -8.72
CA ARG A 150 -8.26 -1.26 -8.68
C ARG A 150 -8.71 -1.64 -10.07
N TYR A 151 -8.42 -2.87 -10.47
CA TYR A 151 -8.78 -3.38 -11.79
C TYR A 151 -10.28 -3.27 -12.09
N ASP A 152 -11.14 -3.65 -11.14
CA ASP A 152 -12.60 -3.59 -11.24
C ASP A 152 -13.15 -2.17 -11.48
N ALA A 153 -12.41 -1.15 -11.07
CA ALA A 153 -12.82 0.24 -11.28
C ALA A 153 -12.39 0.81 -12.64
N VAL A 154 -11.43 0.17 -13.30
CA VAL A 154 -10.89 0.59 -14.60
C VAL A 154 -11.60 -0.15 -15.74
N VAL A 155 -11.87 -1.44 -15.56
CA VAL A 155 -12.56 -2.28 -16.57
C VAL A 155 -14.06 -2.02 -16.52
N THR A 156 -14.62 -1.74 -17.67
CA THR A 156 -16.06 -1.60 -17.88
C THR A 156 -16.53 -2.62 -18.89
N SER A 157 -17.85 -2.83 -18.92
CA SER A 157 -18.49 -3.72 -19.91
C SER A 157 -18.20 -3.31 -21.36
N TYR A 158 -17.77 -2.06 -21.58
CA TYR A 158 -17.38 -1.54 -22.90
C TYR A 158 -15.86 -1.34 -22.94
N LEU A 159 -15.15 -2.24 -23.59
CA LEU A 159 -13.69 -2.27 -23.66
C LEU A 159 -13.04 -1.01 -24.28
N GLY A 160 -13.77 -0.32 -25.19
CA GLY A 160 -13.33 0.97 -25.73
C GLY A 160 -13.27 2.09 -24.69
N GLU A 161 -14.16 2.09 -23.69
CA GLU A 161 -14.10 3.02 -22.55
C GLU A 161 -12.98 2.70 -21.60
N THR A 162 -12.65 1.43 -21.41
CA THR A 162 -11.55 0.97 -20.57
C THR A 162 -10.22 1.54 -21.06
N ALA A 163 -9.93 1.48 -22.35
CA ALA A 163 -8.71 2.05 -22.92
C ALA A 163 -8.63 3.59 -22.73
N GLN A 164 -9.75 4.29 -22.83
CA GLN A 164 -9.80 5.74 -22.58
C GLN A 164 -9.62 6.07 -21.11
N ARG A 165 -10.22 5.30 -20.19
CA ARG A 165 -10.04 5.48 -18.75
C ARG A 165 -8.59 5.27 -18.34
N LEU A 166 -7.93 4.22 -18.86
CA LEU A 166 -6.50 4.00 -18.65
C LEU A 166 -5.68 5.20 -19.09
N ARG A 167 -5.90 5.73 -20.30
CA ARG A 167 -5.17 6.90 -20.79
C ARG A 167 -5.34 8.09 -19.85
N ARG A 168 -6.57 8.45 -19.48
CA ARG A 168 -6.86 9.57 -18.56
C ARG A 168 -6.18 9.38 -17.19
N LEU A 169 -6.16 8.13 -16.69
CA LEU A 169 -5.48 7.78 -15.45
C LEU A 169 -3.97 8.06 -15.56
N PHE A 170 -3.33 7.56 -16.61
CA PHE A 170 -1.90 7.79 -16.81
C PHE A 170 -1.58 9.25 -17.12
N ASP A 171 -2.42 9.97 -17.85
CA ASP A 171 -2.28 11.40 -18.08
C ASP A 171 -2.31 12.19 -16.76
N PHE A 172 -3.22 11.82 -15.85
CA PHE A 172 -3.27 12.40 -14.51
C PHE A 172 -2.00 12.11 -13.69
N VAL A 173 -1.56 10.85 -13.65
CA VAL A 173 -0.39 10.40 -12.89
C VAL A 173 0.90 11.07 -13.37
N ARG A 174 1.03 11.38 -14.66
CA ARG A 174 2.19 12.08 -15.22
C ARG A 174 2.30 13.55 -14.81
N THR A 175 1.30 14.13 -14.16
CA THR A 175 1.30 15.55 -13.80
C THR A 175 2.16 15.86 -12.58
N GLU A 176 2.41 14.88 -11.71
CA GLU A 176 3.17 15.04 -10.48
C GLU A 176 3.91 13.75 -10.08
N PRO A 177 5.03 13.86 -9.34
CA PRO A 177 5.70 12.68 -8.78
C PRO A 177 4.77 11.92 -7.84
N CYS A 178 4.70 10.59 -8.02
CA CYS A 178 3.79 9.73 -7.25
C CYS A 178 4.25 8.27 -7.24
N VAL A 179 3.64 7.47 -6.38
CA VAL A 179 3.64 6.01 -6.45
C VAL A 179 2.30 5.56 -7.01
N LEU A 180 2.31 4.87 -8.14
CA LEU A 180 1.15 4.29 -8.78
C LEU A 180 1.09 2.79 -8.47
N PHE A 181 0.13 2.38 -7.68
CA PHE A 181 -0.04 0.98 -7.28
C PHE A 181 -1.20 0.32 -8.03
N PHE A 182 -0.88 -0.71 -8.80
CA PHE A 182 -1.86 -1.58 -9.44
C PHE A 182 -1.99 -2.87 -8.63
N ASP A 183 -3.12 -3.03 -7.94
CA ASP A 183 -3.47 -4.30 -7.30
C ASP A 183 -4.13 -5.26 -8.31
N GLU A 184 -3.97 -6.57 -8.06
CA GLU A 184 -4.51 -7.64 -8.92
C GLU A 184 -4.11 -7.49 -10.40
N PHE A 185 -2.84 -7.20 -10.64
CA PHE A 185 -2.31 -6.98 -12.00
C PHE A 185 -2.52 -8.19 -12.93
N ASP A 186 -2.68 -9.39 -12.36
CA ASP A 186 -3.00 -10.64 -13.07
C ASP A 186 -4.43 -10.68 -13.64
N ALA A 187 -5.35 -9.88 -13.12
CA ALA A 187 -6.71 -9.79 -13.67
C ALA A 187 -6.70 -9.39 -15.14
N ILE A 188 -5.71 -8.58 -15.55
CA ILE A 188 -5.45 -8.23 -16.94
C ILE A 188 -5.06 -9.44 -17.81
N GLY A 189 -4.47 -10.49 -17.19
CA GLY A 189 -4.05 -11.72 -17.88
C GLY A 189 -5.13 -12.80 -17.98
N LYS A 190 -6.07 -12.84 -17.04
CA LYS A 190 -7.09 -13.91 -16.93
C LYS A 190 -8.12 -13.91 -18.07
N GLU A 191 -8.44 -12.75 -18.60
CA GLU A 191 -9.46 -12.59 -19.66
C GLU A 191 -9.03 -13.13 -21.04
N ARG A 192 -7.83 -13.75 -21.15
CA ARG A 192 -7.32 -14.31 -22.41
C ARG A 192 -7.95 -15.65 -22.82
N GLY A 193 -8.76 -16.26 -21.97
CA GLY A 193 -9.29 -17.63 -22.16
C GLY A 193 -10.51 -17.73 -23.09
N ASP A 194 -11.27 -16.66 -23.30
CA ASP A 194 -12.47 -16.69 -24.13
C ASP A 194 -12.18 -16.32 -25.60
N ILE A 195 -12.49 -17.24 -26.49
CA ILE A 195 -12.12 -17.20 -27.91
C ILE A 195 -12.82 -16.05 -28.67
N HIS A 196 -13.93 -15.52 -28.18
CA HIS A 196 -14.71 -14.48 -28.83
C HIS A 196 -14.38 -13.03 -28.42
N GLU A 197 -13.76 -12.80 -27.26
CA GLU A 197 -13.40 -11.45 -26.76
C GLU A 197 -11.91 -11.08 -26.98
N THR A 198 -11.14 -11.97 -27.58
CA THR A 198 -9.66 -11.91 -27.65
C THR A 198 -9.09 -10.65 -28.28
N GLY A 199 -9.79 -9.99 -29.18
CA GLY A 199 -9.26 -8.83 -29.92
C GLY A 199 -9.24 -7.54 -29.12
N GLU A 200 -10.31 -7.26 -28.36
CA GLU A 200 -10.45 -6.00 -27.63
C GLU A 200 -9.67 -6.00 -26.32
N ILE A 201 -9.64 -7.13 -25.62
CA ILE A 201 -8.82 -7.31 -24.42
C ILE A 201 -7.34 -7.14 -24.73
N LYS A 202 -6.86 -7.70 -25.85
CA LYS A 202 -5.50 -7.47 -26.33
C LYS A 202 -5.19 -6.00 -26.57
N ARG A 203 -6.16 -5.21 -27.06
CA ARG A 203 -6.01 -3.76 -27.24
C ARG A 203 -5.90 -3.03 -25.92
N VAL A 204 -6.70 -3.38 -24.91
CA VAL A 204 -6.62 -2.81 -23.56
C VAL A 204 -5.24 -3.10 -22.93
N ILE A 205 -4.79 -4.36 -22.97
CA ILE A 205 -3.48 -4.77 -22.47
C ILE A 205 -2.36 -4.02 -23.21
N THR A 206 -2.43 -3.97 -24.54
CA THR A 206 -1.43 -3.25 -25.34
C THR A 206 -1.41 -1.75 -24.95
N THR A 207 -2.59 -1.14 -24.77
CA THR A 207 -2.70 0.25 -24.32
C THR A 207 -2.05 0.43 -22.96
N LEU A 208 -2.35 -0.45 -21.98
CA LEU A 208 -1.75 -0.39 -20.65
C LEU A 208 -0.22 -0.52 -20.73
N LEU A 209 0.29 -1.48 -21.48
CA LEU A 209 1.72 -1.70 -21.62
C LEU A 209 2.44 -0.50 -22.26
N LEU A 210 1.82 0.15 -23.25
CA LEU A 210 2.34 1.40 -23.83
C LEU A 210 2.35 2.53 -22.80
N GLN A 211 1.27 2.67 -22.00
CA GLN A 211 1.22 3.67 -20.94
C GLN A 211 2.30 3.45 -19.86
N ILE A 212 2.60 2.18 -19.54
CA ILE A 212 3.70 1.81 -18.62
C ILE A 212 5.07 2.17 -19.22
N ASP A 213 5.25 1.91 -20.51
CA ASP A 213 6.52 2.24 -21.19
C ASP A 213 6.78 3.76 -21.23
N ASP A 214 5.71 4.56 -21.33
CA ASP A 214 5.74 6.03 -21.40
C ASP A 214 5.73 6.70 -20.01
N LEU A 215 5.75 5.95 -18.89
CA LEU A 215 5.80 6.54 -17.55
C LEU A 215 7.13 7.24 -17.32
N PRO A 216 7.10 8.50 -16.84
CA PRO A 216 8.33 9.20 -16.50
C PRO A 216 8.98 8.59 -15.24
N PRO A 217 10.32 8.65 -15.14
CA PRO A 217 11.06 8.01 -14.03
C PRO A 217 10.73 8.56 -12.63
N TYR A 218 10.09 9.73 -12.52
CA TYR A 218 9.60 10.26 -11.24
C TYR A 218 8.27 9.65 -10.76
N CYS A 219 7.61 8.86 -11.61
CA CYS A 219 6.42 8.09 -11.25
C CYS A 219 6.82 6.64 -10.99
N VAL A 220 6.77 6.21 -9.74
CA VAL A 220 7.13 4.83 -9.38
C VAL A 220 5.90 3.94 -9.54
N LEU A 221 5.98 3.00 -10.49
CA LEU A 221 4.94 2.00 -10.71
C LEU A 221 5.20 0.76 -9.86
N VAL A 222 4.20 0.36 -9.08
CA VAL A 222 4.20 -0.90 -8.33
C VAL A 222 3.03 -1.76 -8.78
N GLY A 223 3.30 -2.84 -9.49
CA GLY A 223 2.29 -3.87 -9.81
C GLY A 223 2.29 -4.97 -8.76
N ALA A 224 1.11 -5.46 -8.34
CA ALA A 224 0.98 -6.61 -7.45
C ALA A 224 0.18 -7.73 -8.11
N THR A 225 0.66 -8.96 -8.02
CA THR A 225 -0.03 -10.13 -8.56
C THR A 225 0.00 -11.31 -7.58
N ASN A 226 -1.11 -12.02 -7.51
CA ASN A 226 -1.21 -13.30 -6.81
C ASN A 226 -0.91 -14.48 -7.74
N HIS A 227 -0.93 -14.26 -9.05
CA HIS A 227 -0.81 -15.26 -10.10
C HIS A 227 0.25 -14.86 -11.14
N PRO A 228 1.54 -14.89 -10.76
CA PRO A 228 2.62 -14.48 -11.66
C PRO A 228 2.69 -15.33 -12.94
N GLU A 229 2.20 -16.58 -12.88
CA GLU A 229 2.13 -17.51 -14.02
C GLU A 229 1.15 -17.04 -15.12
N LEU A 230 0.21 -16.17 -14.80
CA LEU A 230 -0.75 -15.61 -15.77
C LEU A 230 -0.18 -14.42 -16.55
N LEU A 231 0.92 -13.84 -16.10
CA LEU A 231 1.56 -12.72 -16.76
C LEU A 231 2.42 -13.20 -17.93
N ASP A 232 2.24 -12.58 -19.09
CA ASP A 232 3.05 -12.89 -20.27
C ASP A 232 4.47 -12.30 -20.20
N ARG A 233 5.33 -12.78 -21.10
CA ARG A 233 6.71 -12.29 -21.21
C ARG A 233 6.81 -10.79 -21.50
N ALA A 234 5.86 -10.22 -22.25
CA ALA A 234 5.88 -8.81 -22.60
C ALA A 234 5.63 -7.95 -21.38
N THR A 235 4.68 -8.35 -20.52
CA THR A 235 4.40 -7.73 -19.23
C THR A 235 5.62 -7.82 -18.30
N TRP A 236 6.21 -9.01 -18.15
CA TRP A 236 7.36 -9.23 -17.28
C TRP A 236 8.55 -8.33 -17.63
N ARG A 237 8.82 -8.11 -18.91
CA ARG A 237 9.97 -7.31 -19.38
C ARG A 237 9.88 -5.84 -19.02
N ARG A 238 8.70 -5.33 -18.73
CA ARG A 238 8.47 -3.92 -18.40
C ARG A 238 8.81 -3.57 -16.96
N PHE A 239 8.87 -4.58 -16.10
CA PHE A 239 9.26 -4.37 -14.71
C PHE A 239 10.76 -4.61 -14.53
N GLU A 240 11.44 -3.59 -14.04
CA GLU A 240 12.89 -3.56 -13.82
C GLU A 240 13.26 -4.32 -12.54
N ILE A 241 12.43 -4.21 -11.51
CA ILE A 241 12.59 -4.89 -10.24
C ILE A 241 11.43 -5.88 -10.07
N ARG A 242 11.76 -7.13 -9.70
CA ARG A 242 10.77 -8.19 -9.51
C ARG A 242 11.02 -8.83 -8.17
N LEU A 243 10.08 -8.70 -7.24
CA LEU A 243 10.18 -9.22 -5.89
C LEU A 243 9.14 -10.31 -5.67
N ASN A 244 9.57 -11.42 -5.10
CA ASN A 244 8.68 -12.51 -4.74
C ASN A 244 8.44 -12.46 -3.22
N LEU A 245 7.24 -12.06 -2.82
CA LEU A 245 6.77 -12.07 -1.45
C LEU A 245 6.12 -13.43 -1.14
N GLY A 246 6.94 -14.44 -0.97
CA GLY A 246 6.52 -15.80 -0.64
C GLY A 246 5.88 -15.93 0.74
N ALA A 247 5.57 -17.16 1.14
CA ALA A 247 5.12 -17.43 2.50
C ALA A 247 6.21 -17.01 3.51
N PRO A 248 5.83 -16.38 4.65
CA PRO A 248 6.79 -15.93 5.63
C PRO A 248 7.55 -17.10 6.26
N SER A 249 8.84 -16.91 6.45
CA SER A 249 9.66 -17.89 7.18
C SER A 249 9.28 -17.93 8.66
N SER A 250 9.53 -19.07 9.32
CA SER A 250 9.31 -19.19 10.76
C SER A 250 10.04 -18.11 11.58
N LYS A 251 11.23 -17.67 11.13
CA LYS A 251 12.00 -16.59 11.78
C LYS A 251 11.24 -15.26 11.71
N GLN A 252 10.70 -14.91 10.55
CA GLN A 252 9.90 -13.69 10.37
C GLN A 252 8.61 -13.73 11.19
N MET A 253 7.92 -14.88 11.18
CA MET A 253 6.70 -15.06 11.98
C MET A 253 6.96 -14.99 13.48
N ILE A 254 8.00 -15.65 13.99
CA ILE A 254 8.36 -15.58 15.42
C ILE A 254 8.67 -14.14 15.81
N LYS A 255 9.40 -13.38 14.98
CA LYS A 255 9.64 -11.96 15.21
C LYS A 255 8.36 -11.16 15.22
N TYR A 256 7.46 -11.38 14.24
CA TYR A 256 6.14 -10.73 14.21
C TYR A 256 5.33 -11.02 15.48
N PHE A 257 5.27 -12.27 15.91
CA PHE A 257 4.57 -12.67 17.13
C PHE A 257 5.19 -12.05 18.40
N HIS A 258 6.51 -11.92 18.45
CA HIS A 258 7.21 -11.25 19.53
C HIS A 258 6.79 -9.79 19.62
N ASP A 259 6.91 -9.05 18.52
CA ASP A 259 6.58 -7.63 18.46
C ASP A 259 5.09 -7.38 18.76
N GLN A 260 4.19 -8.28 18.31
CA GLN A 260 2.77 -8.20 18.64
C GLN A 260 2.49 -8.47 20.13
N LEU A 261 3.16 -9.46 20.74
CA LEU A 261 3.00 -9.74 22.17
C LEU A 261 3.48 -8.59 23.05
N GLU A 262 4.55 -7.89 22.66
CA GLU A 262 5.04 -6.71 23.40
C GLU A 262 4.05 -5.55 23.39
N THR A 263 3.14 -5.48 22.41
CA THR A 263 2.10 -4.44 22.39
C THR A 263 0.89 -4.75 23.27
N LEU A 264 0.79 -5.97 23.82
CA LEU A 264 -0.33 -6.38 24.66
C LEU A 264 0.00 -6.16 26.12
N GLU A 265 -0.93 -5.54 26.85
CA GLU A 265 -0.80 -5.34 28.30
C GLU A 265 -1.11 -6.64 29.05
N GLY A 266 -0.24 -7.00 30.02
CA GLY A 266 -0.39 -8.18 30.87
C GLY A 266 0.61 -9.30 30.56
N GLN A 267 0.50 -10.40 31.32
CA GLN A 267 1.38 -11.56 31.13
C GLN A 267 0.76 -12.54 30.12
N PRO A 268 1.35 -12.73 28.93
CA PRO A 268 0.76 -13.58 27.91
C PRO A 268 0.80 -15.08 28.26
N GLY A 269 1.74 -15.51 29.14
CA GLY A 269 1.94 -16.91 29.47
C GLY A 269 2.45 -17.78 28.29
N TYR A 270 2.78 -17.16 27.18
CA TYR A 270 3.35 -17.76 25.98
C TYR A 270 4.64 -17.06 25.59
N THR A 271 5.60 -17.84 25.09
CA THR A 271 6.68 -17.29 24.27
C THR A 271 6.18 -17.08 22.84
N ALA A 272 6.76 -16.14 22.11
CA ALA A 272 6.41 -15.89 20.70
C ALA A 272 6.47 -17.16 19.85
N LYS A 273 7.53 -17.95 20.03
CA LYS A 273 7.70 -19.23 19.32
C LYS A 273 6.56 -20.22 19.63
N ARG A 274 6.23 -20.41 20.91
CA ARG A 274 5.17 -21.34 21.31
C ARG A 274 3.80 -20.89 20.84
N LEU A 275 3.53 -19.60 20.87
CA LEU A 275 2.26 -19.06 20.36
C LEU A 275 2.17 -19.23 18.84
N PHE A 276 3.24 -18.91 18.10
CA PHE A 276 3.33 -19.13 16.66
C PHE A 276 3.05 -20.61 16.31
N GLU A 277 3.75 -21.56 16.92
CA GLU A 277 3.54 -22.98 16.72
C GLU A 277 2.12 -23.46 17.11
N SER A 278 1.47 -22.74 18.03
CA SER A 278 0.10 -23.03 18.45
C SER A 278 -0.94 -22.48 17.48
N VAL A 279 -0.72 -21.35 16.87
CA VAL A 279 -1.62 -20.70 15.91
C VAL A 279 -1.39 -21.28 14.51
N ASP A 280 -0.11 -21.47 14.12
CA ASP A 280 0.34 -22.00 12.82
C ASP A 280 -0.29 -21.26 11.61
N PRO A 281 -0.14 -19.95 11.53
CA PRO A 281 -0.71 -19.16 10.42
C PRO A 281 0.15 -19.33 9.17
N VAL A 282 -0.49 -19.41 8.00
CA VAL A 282 0.19 -19.54 6.70
C VAL A 282 0.61 -18.22 6.08
N SER A 283 0.09 -17.09 6.59
CA SER A 283 0.37 -15.75 6.07
C SER A 283 0.39 -14.70 7.18
N PHE A 284 0.99 -13.53 6.89
CA PHE A 284 0.94 -12.39 7.80
C PHE A 284 -0.49 -11.90 8.03
N SER A 285 -1.36 -11.96 7.03
CA SER A 285 -2.77 -11.57 7.17
C SER A 285 -3.53 -12.45 8.16
N GLU A 286 -3.26 -13.76 8.18
CA GLU A 286 -3.85 -14.66 9.18
C GLU A 286 -3.33 -14.39 10.58
N ALA A 287 -2.03 -14.14 10.72
CA ALA A 287 -1.43 -13.75 12.00
C ALA A 287 -1.98 -12.41 12.49
N GLU A 288 -2.13 -11.42 11.63
CA GLU A 288 -2.75 -10.12 11.94
C GLU A 288 -4.21 -10.28 12.40
N SER A 289 -4.98 -11.09 11.68
CA SER A 289 -6.38 -11.39 12.04
C SER A 289 -6.49 -12.04 13.42
N PHE A 290 -5.57 -12.97 13.75
CA PHE A 290 -5.49 -13.57 15.08
C PHE A 290 -5.25 -12.50 16.17
N PHE A 291 -4.26 -11.64 16.01
CA PHE A 291 -3.97 -10.60 17.00
C PHE A 291 -5.04 -9.52 17.09
N LEU A 292 -5.68 -9.17 15.98
CA LEU A 292 -6.85 -8.27 15.99
C LEU A 292 -7.99 -8.86 16.81
N ASP A 293 -8.24 -10.17 16.70
CA ASP A 293 -9.28 -10.84 17.46
C ASP A 293 -8.92 -10.93 18.97
N VAL A 294 -7.64 -11.16 19.30
CA VAL A 294 -7.12 -11.06 20.67
C VAL A 294 -7.38 -9.66 21.24
N ARG A 295 -6.98 -8.60 20.53
CA ARG A 295 -7.17 -7.21 20.97
C ARG A 295 -8.65 -6.85 21.19
N ARG A 296 -9.55 -7.32 20.29
CA ARG A 296 -11.00 -7.15 20.47
C ARG A 296 -11.48 -7.78 21.77
N ARG A 297 -10.98 -8.97 22.11
CA ARG A 297 -11.36 -9.67 23.36
C ARG A 297 -10.81 -8.99 24.59
N ILE A 298 -9.57 -8.49 24.55
CA ILE A 298 -9.00 -7.69 25.64
C ILE A 298 -9.87 -6.45 25.88
N ALA A 299 -10.18 -5.69 24.84
CA ALA A 299 -10.98 -4.49 24.93
C ALA A 299 -12.38 -4.75 25.50
N LEU A 300 -13.04 -5.82 25.05
CA LEU A 300 -14.38 -6.21 25.53
C LEU A 300 -14.38 -6.79 26.94
N SER A 301 -13.26 -7.35 27.41
CA SER A 301 -13.16 -7.90 28.76
C SER A 301 -13.02 -6.81 29.85
N GLN A 302 -12.66 -5.57 29.48
CA GLN A 302 -12.46 -4.45 30.41
C GLN A 302 -11.57 -4.80 31.61
N GLY A 303 -10.56 -5.64 31.44
CA GLY A 303 -9.67 -6.11 32.50
C GLY A 303 -10.24 -7.28 33.34
N ALA A 304 -11.46 -7.76 33.08
CA ALA A 304 -12.08 -8.85 33.85
C ALA A 304 -11.45 -10.24 33.54
N ARG A 305 -10.64 -10.36 32.50
CA ARG A 305 -10.02 -11.62 32.10
C ARG A 305 -8.51 -11.46 31.93
N GLU A 306 -7.75 -12.46 32.37
CA GLU A 306 -6.31 -12.52 32.16
C GLU A 306 -5.97 -12.72 30.68
N LEU A 307 -4.91 -12.06 30.20
CA LEU A 307 -4.43 -12.15 28.82
C LEU A 307 -4.19 -13.61 28.39
N ARG A 308 -3.61 -14.43 29.26
CA ARG A 308 -3.37 -15.85 29.01
C ARG A 308 -4.65 -16.61 28.67
N SER A 309 -5.71 -16.41 29.45
CA SER A 309 -7.01 -17.05 29.23
C SER A 309 -7.62 -16.64 27.88
N ILE A 310 -7.47 -15.37 27.51
CA ILE A 310 -7.93 -14.86 26.21
C ILE A 310 -7.14 -15.51 25.07
N LEU A 311 -5.81 -15.60 25.19
CA LEU A 311 -4.95 -16.24 24.18
C LEU A 311 -5.29 -17.73 24.01
N ASP A 312 -5.48 -18.49 25.10
CA ASP A 312 -5.86 -19.90 25.06
C ASP A 312 -7.18 -20.11 24.29
N ASP A 313 -8.18 -19.27 24.55
CA ASP A 313 -9.48 -19.34 23.86
C ASP A 313 -9.34 -18.99 22.36
N ARG A 314 -8.52 -17.98 22.02
CA ARG A 314 -8.33 -17.57 20.62
C ARG A 314 -7.53 -18.60 19.83
N VAL A 315 -6.52 -19.21 20.42
CA VAL A 315 -5.78 -20.33 19.80
C VAL A 315 -6.70 -21.50 19.47
N LYS A 316 -7.58 -21.89 20.41
CA LYS A 316 -8.59 -22.95 20.18
C LYS A 316 -9.54 -22.58 19.04
N ALA A 317 -10.07 -21.36 19.05
CA ALA A 317 -10.99 -20.87 18.01
C ALA A 317 -10.31 -20.84 16.63
N PHE A 318 -9.08 -20.33 16.53
CA PHE A 318 -8.35 -20.25 15.28
C PHE A 318 -8.09 -21.63 14.67
N ARG A 319 -7.63 -22.60 15.48
CA ARG A 319 -7.43 -24.00 15.05
C ARG A 319 -8.70 -24.69 14.57
N SER A 320 -9.85 -24.41 15.19
CA SER A 320 -11.11 -24.97 14.71
C SER A 320 -11.50 -24.47 13.33
N HIS A 321 -11.28 -23.20 13.04
CA HIS A 321 -11.53 -22.61 11.72
C HIS A 321 -10.55 -23.09 10.65
N SER A 322 -9.27 -23.27 10.99
CA SER A 322 -8.25 -23.78 10.03
C SER A 322 -8.56 -25.22 9.61
N LYS A 323 -9.00 -26.09 10.52
CA LYS A 323 -9.40 -27.46 10.19
C LYS A 323 -10.60 -27.54 9.27
N SER A 324 -11.59 -26.67 9.44
CA SER A 324 -12.78 -26.62 8.56
C SER A 324 -12.42 -26.18 7.12
N ARG A 325 -11.41 -25.33 6.94
CA ARG A 325 -10.94 -24.93 5.60
C ARG A 325 -10.25 -26.06 4.86
N VAL A 326 -9.45 -26.89 5.53
CA VAL A 326 -8.76 -28.03 4.91
C VAL A 326 -9.76 -29.11 4.46
N GLN A 327 -10.81 -29.36 5.22
CA GLN A 327 -11.86 -30.34 4.88
C GLN A 327 -12.78 -29.86 3.74
N GLY A 328 -13.17 -28.59 3.70
CA GLY A 328 -14.00 -28.04 2.61
C GLY A 328 -13.27 -27.91 1.26
N GLY A 329 -11.92 -27.85 1.25
CA GLY A 329 -11.13 -27.85 0.01
C GLY A 329 -10.97 -29.23 -0.65
N LEU A 330 -11.23 -30.31 0.08
CA LEU A 330 -11.12 -31.70 -0.44
C LEU A 330 -12.45 -32.24 -1.04
N GLU A 331 -13.57 -31.60 -0.75
CA GLU A 331 -14.88 -32.03 -1.29
C GLU A 331 -15.25 -31.41 -2.63
N GLY A 332 -14.59 -30.31 -3.03
CA GLY A 332 -14.83 -29.63 -4.31
C GLY A 332 -14.17 -30.26 -5.53
N GLY A 333 -13.40 -31.35 -5.38
CA GLY A 333 -12.60 -31.99 -6.44
C GLY A 333 -13.12 -33.33 -6.96
N LYS A 334 -14.30 -33.78 -6.59
CA LYS A 334 -14.89 -34.97 -7.19
C LYS A 334 -15.79 -34.60 -8.36
N THR A 335 -15.20 -34.49 -9.55
CA THR A 335 -15.94 -34.62 -10.81
C THR A 335 -16.46 -36.04 -10.93
N ASP A 336 -17.76 -36.13 -11.06
CA ASP A 336 -18.53 -37.36 -11.33
C ASP A 336 -18.13 -37.94 -12.72
N PRO A 337 -17.63 -39.18 -12.82
CA PRO A 337 -17.38 -39.81 -14.10
C PRO A 337 -18.56 -40.69 -14.46
N SER A 338 -19.67 -40.13 -14.86
CA SER A 338 -20.75 -40.86 -15.48
C SER A 338 -21.67 -39.97 -16.32
N VAL A 339 -21.33 -39.79 -17.58
CA VAL A 339 -22.31 -39.82 -18.68
C VAL A 339 -21.59 -40.31 -19.92
N SER A 340 -22.05 -41.47 -20.37
CA SER A 340 -21.74 -42.20 -21.61
C SER A 340 -22.09 -41.37 -22.84
#